data_1d4913ea2551b1a0af72016ca3927308
#
_entry.id   1d4913ea2551b1a0af72016ca3927308
#
_cell.length_a   1.000
_cell.length_b   1.000
_cell.length_c   1.000
_cell.angle_alpha   90.00
_cell.angle_beta   90.00
_cell.angle_gamma   90.00
#
_symmetry.space_group_name_H-M   'P 1'
#
loop_
_entity.id
_entity.type
_entity.pdbx_description
1 polymer ?
#
loop_
_entity_poly.entity_id
_entity_poly.type
_entity_poly.pdbx_seq_one_letter_code
_entity_poly.pdbx_strand_id
1 'polypeptide(L)'
;MKKRVITFTLLSCMSLLFIQGKTNCKYEKKIADYNYIIGTQTIGAKYKFTNETNLVETAKAIRAMGSNLLKMSMSPRYFWENYDIPKNESICSLTDLAKEKNMKQVFDLDFKYYQIWAYEFSQYVVEPEGQKKDENQIQFINGLSDYDSIRCYREIYDLAAHLLKTYSGTGKVFMLGNWEGDWHLRWDYDRTKPANPKTIEGMTRWLRVRQKAVDDAKKIIPHKNVSLFYYVEVNLSDLALDGKECVINSILPNLNPDYVSFSSYTATNPPRSETEMEKTLTTHLNYIESKMKPKSGIEGKRLFIGEYGWPELGFYSNEPSYRSPEEINKRAKWVIKTAVKWGCPFVLWWEMYNNELTNDGKNRGFWLINDKGEKTPLYNTHKEFYLESKVFLREYVKRNKKMPSESEFRSAAIKFKSLN
;
A
#
# COMPACT_ATOMS: atom_id res chain seq x y z
N MET A 1 67.85 -6.65 -17.69
CA MET A 1 66.54 -6.08 -18.15
C MET A 1 65.37 -7.04 -17.82
N LYS A 2 64.90 -7.13 -16.57
CA LYS A 2 63.70 -7.93 -16.22
C LYS A 2 63.05 -7.45 -14.90
N LYS A 3 62.83 -6.16 -14.73
CA LYS A 3 62.12 -5.65 -13.53
C LYS A 3 61.09 -4.52 -13.79
N ARG A 4 60.67 -4.24 -15.03
CA ARG A 4 59.73 -3.14 -15.33
C ARG A 4 58.36 -3.55 -15.87
N VAL A 5 58.06 -4.85 -16.04
CA VAL A 5 56.78 -5.30 -16.65
C VAL A 5 55.71 -5.64 -15.59
N ILE A 6 56.11 -5.95 -14.34
CA ILE A 6 55.14 -6.43 -13.32
C ILE A 6 54.33 -5.29 -12.67
N THR A 7 54.83 -4.04 -12.62
CA THR A 7 54.18 -2.94 -11.93
C THR A 7 52.97 -2.36 -12.70
N PHE A 8 53.00 -2.43 -14.03
CA PHE A 8 51.90 -1.89 -14.86
C PHE A 8 50.63 -2.76 -14.86
N THR A 9 50.78 -4.07 -14.73
CA THR A 9 49.66 -5.02 -14.75
C THR A 9 48.89 -5.00 -13.42
N LEU A 10 49.53 -4.79 -12.28
CA LEU A 10 48.90 -4.70 -10.98
C LEU A 10 48.12 -3.38 -10.79
N LEU A 11 48.60 -2.24 -11.29
CA LEU A 11 47.90 -0.97 -11.25
C LEU A 11 46.63 -1.00 -12.14
N SER A 12 46.68 -1.63 -13.29
CA SER A 12 45.53 -1.80 -14.19
C SER A 12 44.44 -2.69 -13.58
N CYS A 13 44.81 -3.78 -12.93
CA CYS A 13 43.85 -4.65 -12.24
C CYS A 13 43.21 -3.98 -10.97
N MET A 14 44.00 -3.21 -10.21
CA MET A 14 43.49 -2.49 -9.06
C MET A 14 42.54 -1.35 -9.47
N SER A 15 42.82 -0.62 -10.54
CA SER A 15 41.94 0.41 -11.06
C SER A 15 40.63 -0.15 -11.63
N LEU A 16 40.65 -1.28 -12.29
CA LEU A 16 39.46 -2.00 -12.78
C LEU A 16 38.62 -2.54 -11.64
N LEU A 17 39.22 -3.08 -10.57
CA LEU A 17 38.51 -3.52 -9.37
C LEU A 17 37.89 -2.35 -8.60
N PHE A 18 38.56 -1.20 -8.53
CA PHE A 18 38.04 0.02 -7.91
C PHE A 18 36.91 0.65 -8.74
N ILE A 19 36.96 0.61 -10.04
CA ILE A 19 35.91 1.09 -10.95
C ILE A 19 34.71 0.15 -10.89
N GLN A 20 34.93 -1.19 -10.89
CA GLN A 20 33.87 -2.17 -10.71
C GLN A 20 33.19 -2.04 -9.32
N GLY A 21 33.94 -1.83 -8.25
CA GLY A 21 33.42 -1.62 -6.90
C GLY A 21 32.55 -0.37 -6.79
N LYS A 22 32.98 0.77 -7.36
CA LYS A 22 32.19 2.01 -7.39
C LYS A 22 30.96 1.91 -8.29
N THR A 23 31.03 1.22 -9.40
CA THR A 23 29.90 1.00 -10.32
C THR A 23 28.85 0.08 -9.68
N ASN A 24 29.29 -0.96 -8.95
CA ASN A 24 28.39 -1.84 -8.21
C ASN A 24 27.63 -1.08 -7.11
N CYS A 25 28.29 -0.23 -6.34
CA CYS A 25 27.64 0.55 -5.26
C CYS A 25 26.51 1.47 -5.79
N LYS A 26 26.72 2.12 -6.94
CA LYS A 26 25.71 3.01 -7.56
C LYS A 26 24.45 2.27 -7.99
N TYR A 27 24.57 1.06 -8.51
CA TYR A 27 23.44 0.28 -8.98
C TYR A 27 22.76 -0.53 -7.85
N GLU A 28 23.50 -0.97 -6.83
CA GLU A 28 22.91 -1.69 -5.70
C GLU A 28 21.84 -0.84 -4.97
N LYS A 29 22.09 0.47 -4.76
CA LYS A 29 21.05 1.35 -4.22
C LYS A 29 19.85 1.47 -5.17
N LYS A 30 20.07 1.63 -6.47
CA LYS A 30 18.98 1.68 -7.45
C LYS A 30 18.18 0.38 -7.51
N ILE A 31 18.85 -0.76 -7.32
CA ILE A 31 18.21 -2.08 -7.23
C ILE A 31 17.40 -2.19 -5.95
N ALA A 32 17.96 -1.77 -4.79
CA ALA A 32 17.24 -1.78 -3.53
C ALA A 32 15.99 -0.86 -3.56
N ASP A 33 16.09 0.28 -4.23
CA ASP A 33 15.03 1.28 -4.38
C ASP A 33 14.06 0.98 -5.55
N TYR A 34 14.29 -0.08 -6.33
CA TYR A 34 13.46 -0.42 -7.48
C TYR A 34 12.05 -0.83 -7.05
N ASN A 35 11.04 -0.44 -7.84
CA ASN A 35 9.67 -0.88 -7.56
C ASN A 35 9.48 -2.35 -7.96
N TYR A 36 9.43 -3.23 -6.96
CA TYR A 36 9.17 -4.66 -7.17
C TYR A 36 7.70 -4.99 -7.37
N ILE A 37 6.81 -4.01 -7.39
CA ILE A 37 5.37 -4.10 -7.67
C ILE A 37 4.60 -4.77 -6.53
N ILE A 38 4.98 -5.99 -6.13
CA ILE A 38 4.23 -6.72 -5.10
C ILE A 38 4.59 -6.25 -3.68
N GLY A 39 3.61 -6.32 -2.79
CA GLY A 39 3.76 -5.94 -1.39
C GLY A 39 2.72 -6.59 -0.50
N THR A 40 2.75 -6.20 0.76
CA THR A 40 1.76 -6.57 1.76
C THR A 40 1.65 -5.47 2.82
N GLN A 41 0.83 -5.68 3.81
CA GLN A 41 0.45 -4.65 4.76
C GLN A 41 0.44 -5.15 6.21
N THR A 42 0.42 -4.19 7.14
CA THR A 42 0.20 -4.40 8.58
C THR A 42 -0.92 -3.49 9.06
N ILE A 43 -2.07 -4.08 9.37
CA ILE A 43 -3.28 -3.34 9.79
C ILE A 43 -3.80 -3.87 11.15
N GLY A 44 -2.92 -4.26 12.05
CA GLY A 44 -3.30 -4.64 13.41
C GLY A 44 -3.43 -6.14 13.62
N ALA A 45 -2.33 -6.84 13.59
CA ALA A 45 -2.22 -8.27 13.85
C ALA A 45 -2.87 -8.70 15.18
N LYS A 46 -3.48 -9.89 15.22
CA LYS A 46 -4.07 -10.48 16.42
C LYS A 46 -3.08 -11.35 17.22
N TYR A 47 -1.84 -11.44 16.78
CA TYR A 47 -0.73 -12.16 17.43
C TYR A 47 0.61 -11.52 17.08
N LYS A 48 1.62 -11.86 17.86
CA LYS A 48 3.01 -11.47 17.66
C LYS A 48 3.94 -12.51 18.29
N PHE A 49 5.21 -12.50 17.91
CA PHE A 49 6.21 -13.47 18.35
C PHE A 49 7.35 -12.85 19.17
N THR A 50 7.38 -11.52 19.26
CA THR A 50 8.41 -10.77 20.00
C THR A 50 7.77 -9.84 21.04
N ASN A 51 8.61 -9.12 21.79
CA ASN A 51 8.16 -8.08 22.73
C ASN A 51 7.94 -6.72 22.06
N GLU A 52 8.11 -6.62 20.73
CA GLU A 52 7.82 -5.39 20.00
C GLU A 52 6.32 -5.17 19.86
N THR A 53 5.91 -3.97 19.47
CA THR A 53 4.51 -3.72 19.12
C THR A 53 4.15 -4.43 17.82
N ASN A 54 2.87 -4.74 17.62
CA ASN A 54 2.37 -5.39 16.40
C ASN A 54 2.81 -4.62 15.13
N LEU A 55 2.78 -3.29 15.18
CA LEU A 55 3.22 -2.44 14.07
C LEU A 55 4.70 -2.69 13.71
N VAL A 56 5.58 -2.62 14.70
CA VAL A 56 7.04 -2.70 14.47
C VAL A 56 7.44 -4.11 14.07
N GLU A 57 6.94 -5.13 14.78
CA GLU A 57 7.26 -6.53 14.47
C GLU A 57 6.82 -6.90 13.05
N THR A 58 5.57 -6.59 12.69
CA THR A 58 5.03 -6.93 11.38
C THR A 58 5.75 -6.17 10.27
N ALA A 59 6.07 -4.89 10.46
CA ALA A 59 6.86 -4.12 9.49
C ALA A 59 8.25 -4.75 9.29
N LYS A 60 8.92 -5.17 10.35
CA LYS A 60 10.21 -5.89 10.26
C LYS A 60 10.08 -7.22 9.54
N ALA A 61 9.01 -7.98 9.78
CA ALA A 61 8.74 -9.24 9.09
C ALA A 61 8.54 -9.01 7.58
N ILE A 62 7.80 -7.98 7.19
CA ILE A 62 7.62 -7.57 5.77
C ILE A 62 8.98 -7.21 5.14
N ARG A 63 9.78 -6.43 5.86
CA ARG A 63 11.12 -6.05 5.35
C ARG A 63 12.05 -7.26 5.22
N ALA A 64 12.04 -8.16 6.18
CA ALA A 64 12.84 -9.39 6.20
C ALA A 64 12.43 -10.37 5.08
N MET A 65 11.16 -10.39 4.68
CA MET A 65 10.70 -11.16 3.51
C MET A 65 11.33 -10.64 2.20
N GLY A 66 11.72 -9.37 2.15
CA GLY A 66 12.41 -8.77 0.99
C GLY A 66 11.69 -7.58 0.36
N SER A 67 10.48 -7.26 0.83
CA SER A 67 9.70 -6.12 0.35
C SER A 67 10.38 -4.78 0.69
N ASN A 68 10.30 -3.83 -0.23
CA ASN A 68 10.61 -2.42 0.02
C ASN A 68 9.35 -1.52 -0.03
N LEU A 69 8.19 -2.14 0.08
CA LEU A 69 6.87 -1.51 0.13
C LEU A 69 6.15 -1.97 1.39
N LEU A 70 5.58 -1.02 2.13
CA LEU A 70 4.75 -1.25 3.32
C LEU A 70 3.46 -0.45 3.21
N LYS A 71 2.30 -1.09 3.43
CA LYS A 71 1.03 -0.40 3.69
C LYS A 71 0.67 -0.54 5.16
N MET A 72 0.18 0.56 5.78
CA MET A 72 -0.19 0.61 7.19
C MET A 72 -1.26 1.68 7.44
N SER A 73 -1.84 1.69 8.64
CA SER A 73 -2.79 2.71 9.08
C SER A 73 -2.16 3.73 10.01
N MET A 74 -2.52 4.99 9.82
CA MET A 74 -2.31 6.10 10.76
C MET A 74 -3.68 6.70 11.07
N SER A 75 -4.36 6.16 12.07
CA SER A 75 -5.58 6.72 12.60
C SER A 75 -5.60 6.55 14.11
N PRO A 76 -6.24 7.43 14.87
CA PRO A 76 -6.25 7.36 16.33
C PRO A 76 -6.72 5.99 16.84
N ARG A 77 -7.81 5.47 16.28
CA ARG A 77 -8.38 4.18 16.69
C ARG A 77 -7.43 3.02 16.43
N TYR A 78 -6.97 2.86 15.16
CA TYR A 78 -6.09 1.73 14.78
C TYR A 78 -4.76 1.76 15.51
N PHE A 79 -4.26 2.94 15.82
CA PHE A 79 -2.96 3.10 16.43
C PHE A 79 -2.92 2.51 17.85
N TRP A 80 -3.92 2.81 18.67
CA TRP A 80 -3.97 2.34 20.05
C TRP A 80 -4.46 0.90 20.16
N GLU A 81 -5.56 0.57 19.48
CA GLU A 81 -6.26 -0.69 19.66
C GLU A 81 -5.64 -1.85 18.88
N ASN A 82 -5.15 -1.59 17.67
CA ASN A 82 -4.71 -2.66 16.77
C ASN A 82 -3.20 -2.81 16.66
N TYR A 83 -2.41 -1.80 17.03
CA TYR A 83 -0.96 -1.90 17.00
C TYR A 83 -0.31 -2.19 18.34
N ASP A 84 -1.10 -2.39 19.39
CA ASP A 84 -0.63 -2.69 20.75
C ASP A 84 0.35 -1.60 21.28
N ILE A 85 0.02 -0.34 20.99
CA ILE A 85 0.79 0.83 21.41
C ILE A 85 0.04 1.49 22.58
N PRO A 86 0.70 1.72 23.72
CA PRO A 86 0.06 2.38 24.86
C PRO A 86 -0.48 3.75 24.47
N LYS A 87 -1.75 4.01 24.83
CA LYS A 87 -2.39 5.31 24.56
C LYS A 87 -1.62 6.44 25.23
N ASN A 88 -1.36 7.48 24.49
CA ASN A 88 -0.71 8.69 24.95
C ASN A 88 -1.58 9.91 24.63
N GLU A 89 -2.18 10.52 25.64
CA GLU A 89 -3.10 11.65 25.51
C GLU A 89 -2.45 12.92 24.96
N SER A 90 -1.11 13.00 24.93
CA SER A 90 -0.40 14.15 24.32
C SER A 90 -0.38 14.07 22.78
N ILE A 91 -0.77 12.95 22.19
CA ILE A 91 -0.85 12.77 20.74
C ILE A 91 -2.26 13.17 20.28
N CYS A 92 -2.35 14.34 19.65
CA CYS A 92 -3.61 14.98 19.26
C CYS A 92 -3.70 15.28 17.77
N SER A 93 -2.71 14.86 16.97
CA SER A 93 -2.67 15.08 15.53
C SER A 93 -1.95 13.94 14.79
N LEU A 94 -2.19 13.85 13.48
CA LEU A 94 -1.44 12.92 12.61
C LEU A 94 0.08 13.19 12.64
N THR A 95 0.47 14.44 12.80
CA THR A 95 1.89 14.81 12.90
C THR A 95 2.50 14.32 14.21
N ASP A 96 1.79 14.38 15.32
CA ASP A 96 2.25 13.82 16.59
C ASP A 96 2.35 12.31 16.51
N LEU A 97 1.37 11.67 15.86
CA LEU A 97 1.37 10.24 15.60
C LEU A 97 2.59 9.83 14.75
N ALA A 98 2.93 10.59 13.72
CA ALA A 98 4.13 10.35 12.89
C ALA A 98 5.45 10.47 13.66
N LYS A 99 5.48 11.23 14.73
CA LYS A 99 6.64 11.42 15.64
C LYS A 99 6.69 10.40 16.77
N GLU A 100 5.60 9.65 16.98
CA GLU A 100 5.56 8.63 18.02
C GLU A 100 6.67 7.59 17.79
N LYS A 101 7.23 7.05 18.87
CA LYS A 101 8.43 6.21 18.85
C LYS A 101 8.31 5.00 17.91
N ASN A 102 7.20 4.28 17.97
CA ASN A 102 7.00 3.07 17.16
C ASN A 102 6.78 3.41 15.68
N MET A 103 6.01 4.47 15.40
CA MET A 103 5.80 4.97 14.04
C MET A 103 7.12 5.46 13.44
N LYS A 104 7.88 6.24 14.21
CA LYS A 104 9.22 6.69 13.79
C LYS A 104 10.14 5.51 13.50
N GLN A 105 10.14 4.48 14.36
CA GLN A 105 10.94 3.27 14.15
C GLN A 105 10.57 2.57 12.83
N VAL A 106 9.28 2.52 12.46
CA VAL A 106 8.84 1.97 11.18
C VAL A 106 9.26 2.85 10.01
N PHE A 107 9.15 4.17 10.12
CA PHE A 107 9.61 5.08 9.07
C PHE A 107 11.13 5.06 8.89
N ASP A 108 11.89 4.69 9.91
CA ASP A 108 13.35 4.55 9.83
C ASP A 108 13.79 3.21 9.20
N LEU A 109 12.89 2.22 9.05
CA LEU A 109 13.19 1.01 8.31
C LEU A 109 13.49 1.32 6.83
N ASP A 110 14.28 0.45 6.19
CA ASP A 110 14.73 0.60 4.80
C ASP A 110 13.63 0.19 3.79
N PHE A 111 12.43 0.78 3.94
CA PHE A 111 11.40 0.76 2.91
C PHE A 111 11.57 1.95 1.97
N LYS A 112 11.31 1.71 0.69
CA LYS A 112 11.24 2.75 -0.34
C LYS A 112 9.86 3.38 -0.39
N TYR A 113 8.79 2.58 -0.25
CA TYR A 113 7.41 3.00 -0.42
C TYR A 113 6.62 2.77 0.87
N TYR A 114 5.90 3.81 1.30
CA TYR A 114 4.96 3.76 2.41
C TYR A 114 3.58 4.16 1.90
N GLN A 115 2.62 3.25 1.93
CA GLN A 115 1.20 3.53 1.69
C GLN A 115 0.49 3.60 3.03
N ILE A 116 -0.25 4.68 3.26
CA ILE A 116 -0.74 5.01 4.59
C ILE A 116 -2.21 5.38 4.51
N TRP A 117 -3.08 4.63 5.19
CA TRP A 117 -4.39 5.13 5.52
C TRP A 117 -4.24 6.19 6.59
N ALA A 118 -4.40 7.43 6.24
CA ALA A 118 -4.24 8.56 7.15
C ALA A 118 -5.62 9.15 7.48
N TYR A 119 -6.04 9.05 8.74
CA TYR A 119 -7.31 9.57 9.20
C TYR A 119 -7.09 10.65 10.26
N GLU A 120 -7.70 11.79 10.05
CA GLU A 120 -7.55 12.97 10.87
C GLU A 120 -8.12 12.74 12.28
N PHE A 121 -7.42 13.24 13.30
CA PHE A 121 -7.92 13.28 14.68
C PHE A 121 -9.24 14.07 14.79
N SER A 122 -9.39 15.10 13.97
CA SER A 122 -10.63 15.88 13.87
C SER A 122 -11.87 15.06 13.51
N GLN A 123 -11.71 13.90 12.91
CA GLN A 123 -12.80 12.96 12.62
C GLN A 123 -13.43 12.36 13.88
N TYR A 124 -12.66 12.28 14.97
CA TYR A 124 -13.01 11.61 16.22
C TYR A 124 -13.30 12.58 17.35
N VAL A 125 -13.46 13.89 17.05
CA VAL A 125 -13.81 14.88 18.08
C VAL A 125 -15.25 14.67 18.54
N VAL A 126 -15.39 14.45 19.84
CA VAL A 126 -16.68 14.32 20.52
C VAL A 126 -17.47 15.62 20.36
N GLU A 127 -18.73 15.50 19.91
CA GLU A 127 -19.67 16.63 19.90
C GLU A 127 -19.86 17.15 21.34
N PRO A 128 -20.13 18.46 21.52
CA PRO A 128 -20.40 19.01 22.84
C PRO A 128 -21.61 18.32 23.47
N GLU A 129 -21.43 17.90 24.72
CA GLU A 129 -22.40 17.34 25.65
C GLU A 129 -23.50 16.41 25.10
N GLY A 130 -23.31 15.11 25.29
CA GLY A 130 -24.36 14.11 25.39
C GLY A 130 -24.71 13.31 24.16
N GLN A 131 -24.21 13.63 22.96
CA GLN A 131 -24.36 12.78 21.80
C GLN A 131 -23.03 12.02 21.58
N LYS A 132 -23.02 10.74 21.94
CA LYS A 132 -21.97 9.86 21.43
C LYS A 132 -22.13 9.80 19.92
N LYS A 133 -21.24 10.48 19.19
CA LYS A 133 -21.04 10.17 17.77
C LYS A 133 -20.73 8.68 17.73
N ASP A 134 -21.47 7.92 16.94
CA ASP A 134 -21.07 6.55 16.63
C ASP A 134 -19.62 6.63 16.12
N GLU A 135 -18.71 5.95 16.78
CA GLU A 135 -17.26 5.98 16.47
C GLU A 135 -16.95 5.60 15.03
N ASN A 136 -17.93 5.03 14.31
CA ASN A 136 -17.88 4.72 12.90
C ASN A 136 -18.42 5.83 11.99
N GLN A 137 -19.04 6.88 12.53
CA GLN A 137 -19.56 7.98 11.71
C GLN A 137 -18.44 8.92 11.27
N ILE A 138 -18.20 8.93 9.97
CA ILE A 138 -17.26 9.84 9.35
C ILE A 138 -17.92 11.22 9.23
N GLN A 139 -17.16 12.27 9.50
CA GLN A 139 -17.62 13.68 9.57
C GLN A 139 -18.36 14.19 8.31
N PHE A 140 -18.32 13.50 7.19
CA PHE A 140 -18.94 13.94 5.92
C PHE A 140 -20.28 13.25 5.59
N ILE A 141 -20.83 12.40 6.44
CA ILE A 141 -22.09 11.65 6.17
C ILE A 141 -23.26 12.57 5.83
N ASN A 142 -23.37 13.72 6.49
CA ASN A 142 -24.39 14.73 6.25
C ASN A 142 -23.87 15.97 5.49
N GLY A 143 -22.82 15.79 4.70
CA GLY A 143 -22.05 16.86 4.10
C GLY A 143 -20.84 17.24 4.97
N LEU A 144 -19.88 17.93 4.39
CA LEU A 144 -18.68 18.38 5.10
C LEU A 144 -18.76 19.89 5.32
N SER A 145 -18.77 20.34 6.58
CA SER A 145 -18.79 21.77 6.92
C SER A 145 -17.50 22.49 6.50
N ASP A 146 -17.52 23.81 6.41
CA ASP A 146 -16.31 24.62 6.16
C ASP A 146 -15.31 24.45 7.30
N TYR A 147 -15.79 24.40 8.54
CA TYR A 147 -14.97 24.19 9.72
C TYR A 147 -14.22 22.86 9.67
N ASP A 148 -14.93 21.75 9.39
CA ASP A 148 -14.31 20.42 9.28
C ASP A 148 -13.39 20.32 8.07
N SER A 149 -13.72 20.97 6.96
CA SER A 149 -12.84 21.08 5.78
C SER A 149 -11.50 21.72 6.13
N ILE A 150 -11.51 22.83 6.89
CA ILE A 150 -10.30 23.53 7.31
C ILE A 150 -9.45 22.66 8.25
N ARG A 151 -10.07 21.94 9.17
CA ARG A 151 -9.38 21.06 10.12
C ARG A 151 -8.73 19.88 9.39
N CYS A 152 -9.49 19.21 8.53
CA CYS A 152 -8.98 18.14 7.69
C CYS A 152 -7.78 18.61 6.83
N TYR A 153 -7.92 19.78 6.17
CA TYR A 153 -6.83 20.36 5.40
C TYR A 153 -5.57 20.56 6.25
N ARG A 154 -5.71 21.16 7.42
CA ARG A 154 -4.56 21.45 8.31
C ARG A 154 -3.85 20.19 8.74
N GLU A 155 -4.57 19.18 9.22
CA GLU A 155 -3.95 17.93 9.69
C GLU A 155 -3.21 17.20 8.57
N ILE A 156 -3.80 17.10 7.37
CA ILE A 156 -3.14 16.46 6.23
C ILE A 156 -1.95 17.30 5.73
N TYR A 157 -2.08 18.63 5.70
CA TYR A 157 -0.98 19.52 5.31
C TYR A 157 0.20 19.42 6.28
N ASP A 158 -0.07 19.44 7.58
CA ASP A 158 0.96 19.37 8.62
C ASP A 158 1.69 18.01 8.60
N LEU A 159 0.96 16.90 8.42
CA LEU A 159 1.56 15.58 8.21
C LEU A 159 2.42 15.57 6.94
N ALA A 160 1.90 16.06 5.84
CA ALA A 160 2.61 16.14 4.56
C ALA A 160 3.89 16.97 4.68
N ALA A 161 3.81 18.13 5.32
CA ALA A 161 4.93 19.00 5.60
C ALA A 161 5.99 18.33 6.49
N HIS A 162 5.55 17.61 7.53
CA HIS A 162 6.43 16.84 8.40
C HIS A 162 7.19 15.77 7.64
N LEU A 163 6.49 14.95 6.83
CA LEU A 163 7.12 13.88 6.06
C LEU A 163 8.12 14.42 5.04
N LEU A 164 7.78 15.50 4.31
CA LEU A 164 8.65 16.11 3.32
C LEU A 164 9.93 16.72 3.97
N LYS A 165 9.80 17.35 5.12
CA LYS A 165 10.94 17.94 5.85
C LYS A 165 11.82 16.85 6.46
N THR A 166 11.22 15.94 7.22
CA THR A 166 11.94 14.95 8.04
C THR A 166 12.67 13.93 7.18
N TYR A 167 12.06 13.50 6.09
CA TYR A 167 12.63 12.48 5.20
C TYR A 167 13.23 13.04 3.91
N SER A 168 13.48 14.34 3.86
CA SER A 168 14.23 14.97 2.76
C SER A 168 15.60 14.33 2.59
N GLY A 169 15.96 13.98 1.37
CA GLY A 169 17.24 13.33 1.04
C GLY A 169 17.26 11.81 1.13
N THR A 170 16.24 11.16 1.70
CA THR A 170 16.22 9.71 1.95
C THR A 170 15.83 8.86 0.73
N GLY A 171 15.18 9.46 -0.25
CA GLY A 171 14.62 8.75 -1.40
C GLY A 171 13.28 8.08 -1.13
N LYS A 172 12.71 8.20 0.06
CA LYS A 172 11.43 7.59 0.43
C LYS A 172 10.26 8.17 -0.37
N VAL A 173 9.23 7.36 -0.56
CA VAL A 173 7.98 7.72 -1.23
C VAL A 173 6.85 7.46 -0.25
N PHE A 174 6.12 8.49 0.11
CA PHE A 174 4.93 8.39 0.96
C PHE A 174 3.67 8.58 0.11
N MET A 175 2.67 7.76 0.37
CA MET A 175 1.37 7.82 -0.29
C MET A 175 0.28 7.85 0.79
N LEU A 176 -0.39 8.97 0.94
CA LEU A 176 -1.47 9.14 1.92
C LEU A 176 -2.81 8.84 1.25
N GLY A 177 -3.69 8.14 1.92
CA GLY A 177 -5.01 7.78 1.37
C GLY A 177 -6.01 7.39 2.44
N ASN A 178 -7.06 6.72 2.00
CA ASN A 178 -8.14 6.18 2.82
C ASN A 178 -8.30 4.68 2.60
N TRP A 179 -8.99 3.99 3.50
CA TRP A 179 -9.49 2.64 3.33
C TRP A 179 -10.78 2.64 2.49
N GLU A 180 -11.10 1.58 1.82
CA GLU A 180 -12.31 1.18 1.08
C GLU A 180 -13.44 2.22 1.08
N GLY A 181 -13.34 3.20 0.18
CA GLY A 181 -14.20 4.39 0.18
C GLY A 181 -15.70 4.09 0.06
N ASP A 182 -16.09 2.98 -0.56
CA ASP A 182 -17.51 2.65 -0.69
C ASP A 182 -18.16 2.25 0.63
N TRP A 183 -17.39 1.73 1.61
CA TRP A 183 -17.91 1.50 2.95
C TRP A 183 -18.02 2.80 3.76
N HIS A 184 -17.18 3.77 3.48
CA HIS A 184 -17.38 5.11 4.03
C HIS A 184 -18.58 5.82 3.42
N LEU A 185 -18.83 5.57 2.12
CA LEU A 185 -20.01 6.09 1.44
C LEU A 185 -21.31 5.44 1.94
N ARG A 186 -21.21 4.18 2.39
CA ARG A 186 -22.29 3.35 2.95
C ARG A 186 -21.94 2.93 4.37
N TRP A 187 -22.01 3.87 5.29
CA TRP A 187 -21.61 3.66 6.68
C TRP A 187 -22.34 2.51 7.40
N ASP A 188 -23.56 2.11 6.91
CA ASP A 188 -24.32 0.95 7.40
C ASP A 188 -23.90 -0.37 6.72
N TYR A 189 -22.89 -0.35 5.86
CA TYR A 189 -22.38 -1.48 5.08
C TYR A 189 -23.43 -2.17 4.18
N ASP A 190 -24.60 -1.55 3.96
CA ASP A 190 -25.64 -2.10 3.09
C ASP A 190 -25.42 -1.67 1.63
N ARG A 191 -24.79 -2.54 0.86
CA ARG A 191 -24.51 -2.32 -0.55
C ARG A 191 -25.74 -2.34 -1.47
N THR A 192 -26.91 -2.75 -0.95
CA THR A 192 -28.16 -2.83 -1.73
C THR A 192 -28.85 -1.48 -1.80
N LYS A 193 -28.60 -0.58 -0.85
CA LYS A 193 -29.16 0.77 -0.80
C LYS A 193 -28.42 1.73 -1.75
N PRO A 194 -29.13 2.74 -2.30
CA PRO A 194 -28.48 3.83 -3.00
C PRO A 194 -27.61 4.65 -2.03
N ALA A 195 -26.55 5.26 -2.54
CA ALA A 195 -25.73 6.16 -1.74
C ALA A 195 -26.45 7.47 -1.46
N ASN A 196 -26.34 8.01 -0.24
CA ASN A 196 -26.94 9.27 0.11
C ASN A 196 -26.28 10.44 -0.65
N PRO A 197 -27.03 11.31 -1.37
CA PRO A 197 -26.47 12.44 -2.13
C PRO A 197 -25.63 13.39 -1.27
N LYS A 198 -26.03 13.67 -0.02
CA LYS A 198 -25.25 14.51 0.90
C LYS A 198 -23.93 13.85 1.30
N THR A 199 -23.92 12.53 1.46
CA THR A 199 -22.69 11.79 1.74
C THR A 199 -21.77 11.79 0.52
N ILE A 200 -22.31 11.67 -0.71
CA ILE A 200 -21.53 11.78 -1.96
C ILE A 200 -20.86 13.16 -2.04
N GLU A 201 -21.61 14.23 -1.80
CA GLU A 201 -21.09 15.60 -1.80
C GLU A 201 -20.01 15.79 -0.73
N GLY A 202 -20.31 15.40 0.51
CA GLY A 202 -19.40 15.52 1.65
C GLY A 202 -18.11 14.75 1.44
N MET A 203 -18.19 13.49 1.00
CA MET A 203 -17.02 12.66 0.69
C MET A 203 -16.20 13.23 -0.49
N THR A 204 -16.87 13.73 -1.51
CA THR A 204 -16.18 14.39 -2.65
C THR A 204 -15.38 15.59 -2.14
N ARG A 205 -15.95 16.41 -1.28
CA ARG A 205 -15.28 17.56 -0.68
C ARG A 205 -14.11 17.13 0.21
N TRP A 206 -14.31 16.14 1.06
CA TRP A 206 -13.29 15.59 1.96
C TRP A 206 -12.06 15.10 1.18
N LEU A 207 -12.25 14.31 0.12
CA LEU A 207 -11.16 13.80 -0.72
C LEU A 207 -10.44 14.93 -1.50
N ARG A 208 -11.17 15.95 -1.98
CA ARG A 208 -10.56 17.13 -2.62
C ARG A 208 -9.69 17.94 -1.67
N VAL A 209 -10.15 18.14 -0.45
CA VAL A 209 -9.42 18.90 0.57
C VAL A 209 -8.11 18.20 0.92
N ARG A 210 -8.10 16.90 1.03
CA ARG A 210 -6.92 16.09 1.33
C ARG A 210 -5.91 16.12 0.20
N GLN A 211 -6.36 15.95 -1.07
CA GLN A 211 -5.47 16.11 -2.24
C GLN A 211 -4.86 17.52 -2.27
N LYS A 212 -5.69 18.54 -2.05
CA LYS A 212 -5.22 19.94 -2.03
C LYS A 212 -4.15 20.17 -0.95
N ALA A 213 -4.34 19.63 0.23
CA ALA A 213 -3.38 19.76 1.34
C ALA A 213 -2.02 19.14 0.96
N VAL A 214 -2.03 17.95 0.34
CA VAL A 214 -0.81 17.30 -0.17
C VAL A 214 -0.15 18.13 -1.27
N ASP A 215 -0.92 18.62 -2.24
CA ASP A 215 -0.38 19.42 -3.35
C ASP A 215 0.23 20.74 -2.86
N ASP A 216 -0.44 21.43 -1.93
CA ASP A 216 0.07 22.68 -1.35
C ASP A 216 1.35 22.44 -0.52
N ALA A 217 1.40 21.35 0.26
CA ALA A 217 2.61 20.99 1.00
C ALA A 217 3.79 20.71 0.05
N LYS A 218 3.58 19.94 -1.02
CA LYS A 218 4.61 19.68 -2.05
C LYS A 218 5.11 20.97 -2.70
N LYS A 219 4.23 21.95 -2.90
CA LYS A 219 4.57 23.24 -3.53
C LYS A 219 5.32 24.18 -2.58
N ILE A 220 4.94 24.19 -1.30
CA ILE A 220 5.41 25.21 -0.33
C ILE A 220 6.63 24.72 0.45
N ILE A 221 6.69 23.45 0.80
CA ILE A 221 7.73 22.91 1.69
C ILE A 221 9.00 22.60 0.89
N PRO A 222 10.14 23.22 1.18
CA PRO A 222 11.41 22.84 0.56
C PRO A 222 11.78 21.39 0.89
N HIS A 223 11.99 20.60 -0.14
CA HIS A 223 12.37 19.19 0.00
C HIS A 223 13.16 18.73 -1.24
N LYS A 224 13.94 17.66 -1.07
CA LYS A 224 14.68 17.01 -2.17
C LYS A 224 14.70 15.50 -1.96
N ASN A 225 14.66 14.71 -3.03
CA ASN A 225 14.80 13.26 -2.97
C ASN A 225 13.92 12.61 -1.88
N VAL A 226 12.67 13.06 -1.80
CA VAL A 226 11.53 12.46 -1.09
C VAL A 226 10.31 12.76 -1.94
N SER A 227 9.37 11.84 -2.04
CA SER A 227 8.14 12.03 -2.81
C SER A 227 6.93 11.82 -1.92
N LEU A 228 5.88 12.58 -2.19
CA LEU A 228 4.62 12.48 -1.49
C LEU A 228 3.48 12.49 -2.51
N PHE A 229 2.53 11.57 -2.36
CA PHE A 229 1.36 11.43 -3.20
C PHE A 229 0.11 11.24 -2.35
N TYR A 230 -1.05 11.52 -2.96
CA TYR A 230 -2.33 11.21 -2.37
C TYR A 230 -3.06 10.17 -3.23
N TYR A 231 -3.73 9.20 -2.60
CA TYR A 231 -4.55 8.23 -3.31
C TYR A 231 -5.96 8.12 -2.72
N VAL A 232 -6.90 7.72 -3.56
CA VAL A 232 -8.28 7.36 -3.18
C VAL A 232 -8.44 5.86 -3.34
N GLU A 233 -8.95 5.18 -2.30
CA GLU A 233 -9.25 3.75 -2.40
C GLU A 233 -10.72 3.51 -2.71
N VAL A 234 -10.97 2.64 -3.70
CA VAL A 234 -12.28 2.20 -4.17
C VAL A 234 -12.41 0.68 -4.04
N ASN A 235 -13.63 0.17 -3.89
CA ASN A 235 -13.83 -1.27 -3.66
C ASN A 235 -15.04 -1.91 -4.37
N LEU A 236 -16.23 -1.29 -4.42
CA LEU A 236 -17.43 -1.89 -5.02
C LEU A 236 -17.48 -1.72 -6.56
N SER A 237 -16.49 -2.25 -7.25
CA SER A 237 -16.35 -2.11 -8.70
C SER A 237 -17.40 -2.91 -9.51
N ASP A 238 -18.01 -3.93 -8.93
CA ASP A 238 -19.14 -4.63 -9.52
C ASP A 238 -20.40 -3.75 -9.56
N LEU A 239 -20.70 -3.01 -8.50
CA LEU A 239 -21.76 -1.99 -8.54
C LEU A 239 -21.46 -0.90 -9.59
N ALA A 240 -20.20 -0.55 -9.74
CA ALA A 240 -19.79 0.42 -10.75
C ALA A 240 -20.08 -0.07 -12.17
N LEU A 241 -19.76 -1.32 -12.47
CA LEU A 241 -20.04 -1.95 -13.77
C LEU A 241 -21.55 -2.06 -14.05
N ASP A 242 -22.37 -2.24 -13.00
CA ASP A 242 -23.83 -2.21 -13.07
C ASP A 242 -24.40 -0.79 -13.23
N GLY A 243 -23.57 0.25 -13.33
CA GLY A 243 -23.99 1.64 -13.47
C GLY A 243 -24.55 2.25 -12.16
N LYS A 244 -24.39 1.56 -11.02
CA LYS A 244 -24.91 2.02 -9.73
C LYS A 244 -24.01 3.08 -9.10
N GLU A 245 -24.59 3.84 -8.16
CA GLU A 245 -23.85 4.82 -7.36
C GLU A 245 -22.81 4.12 -6.48
N CYS A 246 -21.58 4.59 -6.59
CA CYS A 246 -20.43 4.15 -5.80
C CYS A 246 -19.30 5.18 -5.95
N VAL A 247 -18.21 5.03 -5.21
CA VAL A 247 -17.08 5.95 -5.30
C VAL A 247 -16.56 6.06 -6.74
N ILE A 248 -16.51 4.96 -7.47
CA ILE A 248 -16.01 4.91 -8.86
C ILE A 248 -16.89 5.74 -9.80
N ASN A 249 -18.23 5.63 -9.70
CA ASN A 249 -19.15 6.28 -10.62
C ASN A 249 -19.52 7.71 -10.18
N SER A 250 -19.68 7.95 -8.87
CA SER A 250 -20.28 9.18 -8.37
C SER A 250 -19.25 10.19 -7.85
N ILE A 251 -18.08 9.73 -7.41
CA ILE A 251 -17.08 10.58 -6.74
C ILE A 251 -15.81 10.71 -7.58
N LEU A 252 -15.21 9.61 -8.01
CA LEU A 252 -13.94 9.60 -8.73
C LEU A 252 -13.89 10.50 -9.97
N PRO A 253 -14.96 10.60 -10.81
CA PRO A 253 -14.98 11.53 -11.94
C PRO A 253 -14.91 13.01 -11.56
N ASN A 254 -15.22 13.33 -10.29
CA ASN A 254 -15.17 14.69 -9.76
C ASN A 254 -13.85 15.01 -9.04
N LEU A 255 -12.91 14.05 -9.00
CA LEU A 255 -11.60 14.16 -8.35
C LEU A 255 -10.47 14.16 -9.36
N ASN A 256 -9.25 14.44 -8.90
CA ASN A 256 -8.02 14.22 -9.65
C ASN A 256 -6.90 13.78 -8.68
N PRO A 257 -7.03 12.62 -8.02
CA PRO A 257 -6.00 12.12 -7.11
C PRO A 257 -4.71 11.77 -7.85
N ASP A 258 -3.59 11.74 -7.13
CA ASP A 258 -2.33 11.28 -7.70
C ASP A 258 -2.43 9.81 -8.12
N TYR A 259 -3.00 8.97 -7.26
CA TYR A 259 -3.24 7.55 -7.51
C TYR A 259 -4.65 7.13 -7.10
N VAL A 260 -5.09 5.99 -7.61
CA VAL A 260 -6.29 5.27 -7.16
C VAL A 260 -5.85 3.88 -6.70
N SER A 261 -6.28 3.51 -5.50
CA SER A 261 -6.12 2.18 -4.93
C SER A 261 -7.41 1.39 -5.14
N PHE A 262 -7.29 0.15 -5.57
CA PHE A 262 -8.43 -0.75 -5.72
C PHE A 262 -8.33 -1.90 -4.73
N SER A 263 -9.25 -1.94 -3.75
CA SER A 263 -9.50 -3.11 -2.92
C SER A 263 -10.35 -4.07 -3.73
N SER A 264 -9.73 -5.11 -4.29
CA SER A 264 -10.20 -5.78 -5.50
C SER A 264 -11.02 -7.05 -5.26
N TYR A 265 -11.56 -7.27 -4.05
CA TYR A 265 -12.27 -8.49 -3.68
C TYR A 265 -13.43 -8.83 -4.61
N THR A 266 -14.19 -7.83 -5.09
CA THR A 266 -15.31 -8.05 -6.04
C THR A 266 -14.84 -8.56 -7.40
N ALA A 267 -13.60 -8.27 -7.79
CA ALA A 267 -12.99 -8.73 -9.04
C ALA A 267 -12.19 -10.03 -8.89
N THR A 268 -11.58 -10.26 -7.72
CA THR A 268 -10.65 -11.39 -7.51
C THR A 268 -11.29 -12.61 -6.87
N ASN A 269 -12.41 -12.47 -6.13
CA ASN A 269 -13.08 -13.59 -5.49
C ASN A 269 -13.87 -14.51 -6.47
N PRO A 270 -14.60 -13.98 -7.47
CA PRO A 270 -15.41 -14.82 -8.36
C PRO A 270 -14.62 -15.76 -9.27
N PRO A 271 -13.47 -15.38 -9.90
CA PRO A 271 -12.79 -16.22 -10.89
C PRO A 271 -12.36 -17.59 -10.35
N ARG A 272 -12.45 -18.61 -11.20
CA ARG A 272 -12.11 -20.01 -10.88
C ARG A 272 -10.90 -20.52 -11.67
N SER A 273 -10.41 -19.74 -12.64
CA SER A 273 -9.25 -20.07 -13.46
C SER A 273 -8.38 -18.84 -13.70
N GLU A 274 -7.14 -19.04 -14.17
CA GLU A 274 -6.22 -17.96 -14.53
C GLU A 274 -6.80 -17.06 -15.64
N THR A 275 -7.42 -17.69 -16.64
CA THR A 275 -8.05 -16.97 -17.76
C THR A 275 -9.24 -16.13 -17.29
N GLU A 276 -10.09 -16.65 -16.40
CA GLU A 276 -11.18 -15.88 -15.82
C GLU A 276 -10.65 -14.72 -14.95
N MET A 277 -9.59 -14.95 -14.17
CA MET A 277 -8.95 -13.92 -13.38
C MET A 277 -8.43 -12.79 -14.27
N GLU A 278 -7.69 -13.14 -15.33
CA GLU A 278 -7.14 -12.15 -16.27
C GLU A 278 -8.27 -11.34 -16.93
N LYS A 279 -9.33 -11.99 -17.39
CA LYS A 279 -10.49 -11.32 -18.01
C LYS A 279 -11.22 -10.41 -17.01
N THR A 280 -11.60 -10.95 -15.86
CA THR A 280 -12.42 -10.21 -14.88
C THR A 280 -11.65 -9.03 -14.30
N LEU A 281 -10.45 -9.28 -13.78
CA LEU A 281 -9.66 -8.23 -13.16
C LEU A 281 -9.28 -7.11 -14.16
N THR A 282 -8.92 -7.46 -15.40
CA THR A 282 -8.66 -6.48 -16.45
C THR A 282 -9.89 -5.63 -16.77
N THR A 283 -11.09 -6.24 -16.82
CA THR A 283 -12.36 -5.52 -17.04
C THR A 283 -12.59 -4.47 -15.96
N HIS A 284 -12.43 -4.84 -14.68
CA HIS A 284 -12.60 -3.92 -13.56
C HIS A 284 -11.54 -2.81 -13.56
N LEU A 285 -10.28 -3.16 -13.79
CA LEU A 285 -9.18 -2.17 -13.86
C LEU A 285 -9.41 -1.16 -14.99
N ASN A 286 -9.77 -1.61 -16.18
CA ASN A 286 -10.07 -0.72 -17.32
C ASN A 286 -11.25 0.21 -17.03
N TYR A 287 -12.30 -0.31 -16.38
CA TYR A 287 -13.45 0.50 -16.02
C TYR A 287 -13.10 1.60 -15.01
N ILE A 288 -12.39 1.25 -13.94
CA ILE A 288 -11.93 2.24 -12.94
C ILE A 288 -11.04 3.28 -13.60
N GLU A 289 -10.06 2.85 -14.41
CA GLU A 289 -9.17 3.77 -15.12
C GLU A 289 -9.92 4.74 -16.03
N SER A 290 -11.00 4.28 -16.70
CA SER A 290 -11.83 5.12 -17.56
C SER A 290 -12.53 6.26 -16.82
N LYS A 291 -12.67 6.16 -15.48
CA LYS A 291 -13.26 7.21 -14.63
C LYS A 291 -12.21 8.17 -14.06
N MET A 292 -10.93 7.89 -14.25
CA MET A 292 -9.84 8.74 -13.78
C MET A 292 -9.53 9.86 -14.78
N LYS A 293 -9.34 11.08 -14.27
CA LYS A 293 -8.88 12.20 -15.09
C LYS A 293 -7.37 12.08 -15.36
N PRO A 294 -6.87 12.52 -16.51
CA PRO A 294 -5.44 12.67 -16.75
C PRO A 294 -4.77 13.53 -15.66
N LYS A 295 -3.55 13.18 -15.24
CA LYS A 295 -2.75 13.95 -14.28
C LYS A 295 -1.31 14.07 -14.77
N SER A 296 -0.81 15.28 -14.89
CA SER A 296 0.58 15.56 -15.27
C SER A 296 1.55 15.24 -14.14
N GLY A 297 2.79 14.94 -14.48
CA GLY A 297 3.87 14.72 -13.51
C GLY A 297 3.92 13.33 -12.89
N ILE A 298 3.05 12.41 -13.30
CA ILE A 298 3.10 11.00 -12.93
C ILE A 298 3.13 10.16 -14.19
N GLU A 299 4.20 9.41 -14.36
CA GLU A 299 4.38 8.52 -15.50
C GLU A 299 3.73 7.15 -15.26
N GLY A 300 3.25 6.49 -16.31
CA GLY A 300 2.66 5.17 -16.27
C GLY A 300 1.24 5.13 -15.69
N LYS A 301 0.83 3.94 -15.28
CA LYS A 301 -0.48 3.70 -14.67
C LYS A 301 -0.55 4.28 -13.26
N ARG A 302 -1.69 4.86 -12.90
CA ARG A 302 -1.95 5.45 -11.57
C ARG A 302 -2.99 4.66 -10.77
N LEU A 303 -3.48 3.56 -11.30
CA LEU A 303 -4.37 2.62 -10.63
C LEU A 303 -3.55 1.40 -10.17
N PHE A 304 -3.66 1.06 -8.88
CA PHE A 304 -2.99 -0.10 -8.31
C PHE A 304 -3.95 -0.95 -7.48
N ILE A 305 -3.60 -2.21 -7.25
CA ILE A 305 -4.32 -3.10 -6.36
C ILE A 305 -3.81 -2.88 -4.95
N GLY A 306 -4.60 -2.18 -4.11
CA GLY A 306 -4.27 -1.89 -2.72
C GLY A 306 -4.63 -2.99 -1.76
N GLU A 307 -5.57 -3.86 -2.17
CA GLU A 307 -5.96 -5.05 -1.41
C GLU A 307 -6.47 -6.15 -2.32
N TYR A 308 -6.02 -7.35 -2.03
CA TYR A 308 -6.63 -8.62 -2.46
C TYR A 308 -6.26 -9.71 -1.45
N GLY A 309 -7.12 -10.69 -1.28
CA GLY A 309 -6.85 -11.77 -0.33
C GLY A 309 -8.01 -12.75 -0.21
N TRP A 310 -7.72 -13.88 0.42
CA TRP A 310 -8.70 -14.89 0.78
C TRP A 310 -8.35 -15.45 2.16
N PRO A 311 -9.36 -15.66 3.03
CA PRO A 311 -9.13 -16.31 4.30
C PRO A 311 -9.06 -17.84 4.15
N GLU A 312 -8.42 -18.51 5.08
CA GLU A 312 -8.44 -19.97 5.18
C GLU A 312 -9.74 -20.49 5.81
N LEU A 313 -10.35 -19.70 6.72
CA LEU A 313 -11.61 -20.00 7.37
C LEU A 313 -12.73 -19.06 6.91
N GLY A 314 -13.97 -19.53 6.99
CA GLY A 314 -15.16 -18.72 6.84
C GLY A 314 -15.41 -17.77 8.02
N PHE A 315 -16.66 -17.43 8.29
CA PHE A 315 -17.05 -16.61 9.45
C PHE A 315 -17.07 -17.40 10.76
N TYR A 316 -17.16 -18.73 10.71
CA TYR A 316 -17.06 -19.63 11.88
C TYR A 316 -15.94 -20.64 11.66
N SER A 317 -15.27 -21.04 12.73
CA SER A 317 -14.12 -21.96 12.65
C SER A 317 -14.47 -23.39 12.29
N ASN A 318 -15.74 -23.78 12.43
CA ASN A 318 -16.28 -25.10 12.03
C ASN A 318 -16.77 -25.13 10.58
N GLU A 319 -16.76 -23.99 9.87
CA GLU A 319 -17.00 -24.00 8.44
C GLU A 319 -15.86 -24.69 7.71
N PRO A 320 -16.14 -25.43 6.62
CA PRO A 320 -15.08 -25.98 5.81
C PRO A 320 -14.07 -24.93 5.42
N SER A 321 -12.78 -25.29 5.36
CA SER A 321 -11.73 -24.38 4.90
C SER A 321 -12.17 -23.70 3.61
N TYR A 322 -12.18 -22.38 3.64
CA TYR A 322 -12.64 -21.59 2.49
C TYR A 322 -11.71 -21.82 1.29
N ARG A 323 -10.40 -21.86 1.55
CA ARG A 323 -9.36 -22.28 0.59
C ARG A 323 -8.15 -22.80 1.32
N SER A 324 -7.51 -23.83 0.75
CA SER A 324 -6.20 -24.25 1.28
C SER A 324 -5.13 -23.20 1.01
N PRO A 325 -4.04 -23.19 1.79
CA PRO A 325 -2.89 -22.31 1.52
C PRO A 325 -2.34 -22.42 0.08
N GLU A 326 -2.38 -23.61 -0.52
CA GLU A 326 -1.94 -23.88 -1.90
C GLU A 326 -2.88 -23.23 -2.91
N GLU A 327 -4.20 -23.34 -2.70
CA GLU A 327 -5.19 -22.69 -3.58
C GLU A 327 -5.12 -21.17 -3.46
N ILE A 328 -4.91 -20.63 -2.26
CA ILE A 328 -4.68 -19.21 -2.02
C ILE A 328 -3.45 -18.74 -2.79
N ASN A 329 -2.34 -19.45 -2.67
CA ASN A 329 -1.11 -19.14 -3.38
C ASN A 329 -1.30 -19.17 -4.91
N LYS A 330 -1.95 -20.20 -5.43
CA LYS A 330 -2.26 -20.34 -6.86
C LYS A 330 -3.07 -19.14 -7.38
N ARG A 331 -4.12 -18.74 -6.68
CA ARG A 331 -4.96 -17.59 -7.06
C ARG A 331 -4.21 -16.26 -6.94
N ALA A 332 -3.39 -16.10 -5.91
CA ALA A 332 -2.55 -14.92 -5.74
C ALA A 332 -1.58 -14.75 -6.91
N LYS A 333 -0.99 -15.83 -7.42
CA LYS A 333 -0.16 -15.80 -8.63
C LYS A 333 -0.94 -15.29 -9.85
N TRP A 334 -2.20 -15.67 -10.03
CA TRP A 334 -3.05 -15.18 -11.13
C TRP A 334 -3.29 -13.66 -11.01
N VAL A 335 -3.61 -13.17 -9.80
CA VAL A 335 -3.78 -11.74 -9.55
C VAL A 335 -2.50 -10.99 -9.85
N ILE A 336 -1.37 -11.44 -9.32
CA ILE A 336 -0.06 -10.80 -9.54
C ILE A 336 0.29 -10.75 -11.03
N LYS A 337 0.18 -11.87 -11.74
CA LYS A 337 0.45 -11.92 -13.18
C LYS A 337 -0.43 -10.94 -13.96
N THR A 338 -1.74 -10.95 -13.69
CA THR A 338 -2.68 -10.04 -14.36
C THR A 338 -2.35 -8.58 -14.10
N ALA A 339 -2.12 -8.22 -12.85
CA ALA A 339 -1.79 -6.85 -12.46
C ALA A 339 -0.46 -6.37 -13.05
N VAL A 340 0.57 -7.25 -13.07
CA VAL A 340 1.87 -6.95 -13.70
C VAL A 340 1.71 -6.74 -15.22
N LYS A 341 0.95 -7.60 -15.90
CA LYS A 341 0.64 -7.46 -17.34
C LYS A 341 -0.12 -6.18 -17.64
N TRP A 342 -1.12 -5.84 -16.81
CA TRP A 342 -1.95 -4.65 -17.01
C TRP A 342 -1.18 -3.35 -16.75
N GLY A 343 -0.14 -3.40 -15.94
CA GLY A 343 0.70 -2.24 -15.61
C GLY A 343 0.44 -1.62 -14.24
N CYS A 344 -0.20 -2.32 -13.31
CA CYS A 344 -0.38 -1.81 -11.93
C CYS A 344 0.97 -1.46 -11.29
N PRO A 345 1.16 -0.24 -10.77
CA PRO A 345 2.41 0.11 -10.08
C PRO A 345 2.60 -0.66 -8.77
N PHE A 346 1.52 -1.08 -8.11
CA PHE A 346 1.56 -1.86 -6.87
C PHE A 346 0.47 -2.91 -6.83
N VAL A 347 0.74 -4.03 -6.11
CA VAL A 347 -0.19 -5.14 -5.89
C VAL A 347 0.02 -5.66 -4.47
N LEU A 348 -0.92 -5.42 -3.56
CA LEU A 348 -0.74 -5.71 -2.14
C LEU A 348 -1.66 -6.82 -1.66
N TRP A 349 -1.03 -7.84 -1.06
CA TRP A 349 -1.72 -8.91 -0.35
C TRP A 349 -2.28 -8.42 1.00
N TRP A 350 -3.50 -8.79 1.34
CA TRP A 350 -4.12 -8.67 2.65
C TRP A 350 -3.96 -9.98 3.40
N GLU A 351 -3.07 -10.09 4.43
CA GLU A 351 -1.99 -9.19 4.89
C GLU A 351 -0.81 -10.02 5.45
N MET A 352 0.18 -9.43 6.14
CA MET A 352 1.34 -10.19 6.64
C MET A 352 0.97 -11.10 7.81
N TYR A 353 0.33 -10.57 8.84
CA TYR A 353 -0.21 -11.27 10.01
C TYR A 353 -1.71 -11.00 10.08
N ASN A 354 -2.50 -12.03 10.34
CA ASN A 354 -3.96 -11.92 10.33
C ASN A 354 -4.49 -10.92 11.39
N ASN A 355 -5.44 -10.07 10.98
CA ASN A 355 -6.15 -9.16 11.88
C ASN A 355 -7.65 -9.48 12.03
N GLU A 356 -8.17 -10.45 11.30
CA GLU A 356 -9.59 -10.80 11.31
C GLU A 356 -9.84 -12.09 12.09
N LEU A 357 -10.86 -12.06 12.95
CA LEU A 357 -11.28 -13.24 13.70
C LEU A 357 -12.59 -13.79 13.13
N THR A 358 -12.77 -15.10 13.28
CA THR A 358 -14.08 -15.75 13.14
C THR A 358 -15.02 -15.28 14.25
N ASN A 359 -16.33 -15.51 14.10
CA ASN A 359 -17.31 -15.16 15.13
C ASN A 359 -17.09 -15.91 16.45
N ASP A 360 -16.40 -17.05 16.41
CA ASP A 360 -16.00 -17.85 17.58
C ASP A 360 -14.53 -17.60 18.00
N GLY A 361 -13.92 -16.52 17.53
CA GLY A 361 -12.67 -15.95 18.04
C GLY A 361 -11.37 -16.56 17.54
N LYS A 362 -11.40 -17.35 16.45
CA LYS A 362 -10.18 -17.88 15.82
C LYS A 362 -9.69 -16.98 14.67
N ASN A 363 -8.40 -17.02 14.37
CA ASN A 363 -7.84 -16.32 13.22
C ASN A 363 -8.45 -16.84 11.91
N ARG A 364 -8.94 -15.96 11.05
CA ARG A 364 -9.53 -16.33 9.76
C ARG A 364 -8.49 -16.80 8.74
N GLY A 365 -7.24 -16.41 8.90
CA GLY A 365 -6.15 -16.87 8.04
C GLY A 365 -5.86 -15.98 6.82
N PHE A 366 -6.09 -14.68 6.94
CA PHE A 366 -5.53 -13.70 6.01
C PHE A 366 -4.08 -13.41 6.40
N TRP A 367 -3.15 -14.29 6.07
CA TRP A 367 -1.76 -14.19 6.52
C TRP A 367 -0.73 -14.68 5.50
N LEU A 368 0.48 -14.18 5.63
CA LEU A 368 1.68 -14.75 5.02
C LEU A 368 2.47 -15.58 6.03
N ILE A 369 2.44 -15.20 7.31
CA ILE A 369 2.95 -15.98 8.44
C ILE A 369 1.78 -16.20 9.39
N ASN A 370 1.47 -17.46 9.71
CA ASN A 370 0.34 -17.81 10.55
C ASN A 370 0.64 -17.57 12.05
N ASP A 371 -0.37 -17.78 12.91
CA ASP A 371 -0.28 -17.59 14.37
C ASP A 371 0.63 -18.59 15.10
N LYS A 372 1.19 -19.58 14.38
CA LYS A 372 2.23 -20.50 14.86
C LYS A 372 3.64 -20.09 14.40
N GLY A 373 3.77 -18.99 13.64
CA GLY A 373 5.04 -18.55 13.05
C GLY A 373 5.42 -19.30 11.77
N GLU A 374 4.53 -20.12 11.20
CA GLU A 374 4.78 -20.87 10.00
C GLU A 374 4.56 -19.99 8.75
N LYS A 375 5.45 -20.11 7.80
CA LYS A 375 5.40 -19.36 6.52
C LYS A 375 4.54 -20.12 5.52
N THR A 376 3.53 -19.43 4.97
CA THR A 376 2.64 -20.01 3.95
C THR A 376 3.35 -20.18 2.60
N PRO A 377 2.78 -20.97 1.67
CA PRO A 377 3.27 -21.04 0.29
C PRO A 377 3.33 -19.66 -0.38
N LEU A 378 2.38 -18.77 -0.08
CA LEU A 378 2.35 -17.40 -0.62
C LEU A 378 3.48 -16.52 -0.07
N TYR A 379 3.86 -16.67 1.23
CA TYR A 379 5.07 -16.03 1.75
C TYR A 379 6.30 -16.40 0.93
N ASN A 380 6.45 -17.70 0.61
CA ASN A 380 7.58 -18.18 -0.17
C ASN A 380 7.55 -17.62 -1.60
N THR A 381 6.37 -17.57 -2.22
CA THR A 381 6.19 -16.93 -3.54
C THR A 381 6.63 -15.46 -3.52
N HIS A 382 6.23 -14.66 -2.53
CA HIS A 382 6.68 -13.27 -2.39
C HIS A 382 8.18 -13.17 -2.21
N LYS A 383 8.77 -13.96 -1.30
CA LYS A 383 10.20 -13.97 -1.03
C LYS A 383 11.02 -14.32 -2.27
N GLU A 384 10.62 -15.37 -2.99
CA GLU A 384 11.27 -15.80 -4.22
C GLU A 384 11.15 -14.76 -5.32
N PHE A 385 9.98 -14.13 -5.48
CA PHE A 385 9.79 -13.06 -6.45
C PHE A 385 10.75 -11.88 -6.20
N TYR A 386 10.95 -11.45 -4.94
CA TYR A 386 11.94 -10.40 -4.64
C TYR A 386 13.36 -10.83 -4.92
N LEU A 387 13.71 -12.09 -4.68
CA LEU A 387 15.04 -12.62 -5.00
C LEU A 387 15.26 -12.65 -6.51
N GLU A 388 14.33 -13.20 -7.28
CA GLU A 388 14.37 -13.24 -8.75
C GLU A 388 14.43 -11.84 -9.35
N SER A 389 13.65 -10.89 -8.80
CA SER A 389 13.70 -9.49 -9.22
C SER A 389 15.09 -8.88 -9.06
N LYS A 390 15.72 -9.08 -7.90
CA LYS A 390 17.08 -8.57 -7.63
C LYS A 390 18.12 -9.23 -8.52
N VAL A 391 18.01 -10.54 -8.76
CA VAL A 391 18.90 -11.27 -9.68
C VAL A 391 18.75 -10.72 -11.11
N PHE A 392 17.50 -10.60 -11.59
CA PHE A 392 17.23 -10.04 -12.92
C PHE A 392 17.83 -8.63 -13.07
N LEU A 393 17.59 -7.74 -12.10
CA LEU A 393 18.09 -6.36 -12.14
C LEU A 393 19.63 -6.32 -12.17
N ARG A 394 20.32 -7.14 -11.37
CA ARG A 394 21.79 -7.21 -11.38
C ARG A 394 22.33 -7.71 -12.72
N GLU A 395 21.75 -8.77 -13.26
CA GLU A 395 22.15 -9.32 -14.56
C GLU A 395 21.86 -8.34 -15.71
N TYR A 396 20.71 -7.65 -15.65
CA TYR A 396 20.37 -6.62 -16.64
C TYR A 396 21.38 -5.46 -16.61
N VAL A 397 21.69 -4.94 -15.43
CA VAL A 397 22.68 -3.86 -15.25
C VAL A 397 24.06 -4.28 -15.67
N LYS A 398 24.48 -5.52 -15.33
CA LYS A 398 25.78 -6.07 -15.76
C LYS A 398 25.93 -6.05 -17.27
N ARG A 399 24.89 -6.45 -18.02
CA ARG A 399 24.85 -6.50 -19.48
C ARG A 399 24.69 -5.12 -20.13
N ASN A 400 23.74 -4.33 -19.65
CA ASN A 400 23.29 -3.13 -20.36
C ASN A 400 23.84 -1.81 -19.77
N LYS A 401 24.53 -1.84 -18.62
CA LYS A 401 25.09 -0.68 -17.92
C LYS A 401 24.04 0.40 -17.55
N LYS A 402 22.76 0.03 -17.50
CA LYS A 402 21.61 0.86 -17.12
C LYS A 402 20.56 0.00 -16.41
N MET A 403 19.65 0.64 -15.67
CA MET A 403 18.46 -0.04 -15.15
C MET A 403 17.50 -0.39 -16.29
N PRO A 404 16.72 -1.48 -16.18
CA PRO A 404 15.65 -1.75 -17.14
C PRO A 404 14.55 -0.68 -17.05
N SER A 405 13.85 -0.49 -18.14
CA SER A 405 12.56 0.20 -18.12
C SER A 405 11.53 -0.62 -17.35
N GLU A 406 10.45 0.02 -16.93
CA GLU A 406 9.33 -0.67 -16.27
C GLU A 406 8.75 -1.80 -17.14
N SER A 407 8.61 -1.58 -18.43
CA SER A 407 8.11 -2.58 -19.38
C SER A 407 9.05 -3.79 -19.50
N GLU A 408 10.37 -3.57 -19.56
CA GLU A 408 11.35 -4.66 -19.59
C GLU A 408 11.34 -5.49 -18.31
N PHE A 409 11.21 -4.82 -17.15
CA PHE A 409 11.09 -5.51 -15.87
C PHE A 409 9.80 -6.34 -15.81
N ARG A 410 8.64 -5.76 -16.16
CA ARG A 410 7.35 -6.46 -16.16
C ARG A 410 7.35 -7.68 -17.09
N SER A 411 7.92 -7.53 -18.29
CA SER A 411 8.04 -8.62 -19.26
C SER A 411 8.93 -9.78 -18.75
N ALA A 412 9.88 -9.50 -17.88
CA ALA A 412 10.67 -10.52 -17.19
C ALA A 412 9.91 -11.10 -15.99
N ALA A 413 9.30 -10.26 -15.16
CA ALA A 413 8.63 -10.63 -13.91
C ALA A 413 7.51 -11.65 -14.11
N ILE A 414 6.70 -11.53 -15.16
CA ILE A 414 5.65 -12.53 -15.48
C ILE A 414 6.20 -13.92 -15.81
N LYS A 415 7.50 -14.03 -16.11
CA LYS A 415 8.19 -15.28 -16.43
C LYS A 415 8.98 -15.83 -15.23
N PHE A 416 9.00 -15.15 -14.09
CA PHE A 416 9.69 -15.64 -12.92
C PHE A 416 9.11 -16.99 -12.47
N LYS A 417 9.98 -17.86 -11.98
CA LYS A 417 9.60 -19.18 -11.52
C LYS A 417 8.63 -19.11 -10.34
N SER A 418 8.80 -18.12 -9.49
CA SER A 418 7.91 -17.86 -8.36
C SER A 418 6.44 -17.64 -8.76
N LEU A 419 6.17 -17.15 -9.96
CA LEU A 419 4.80 -16.94 -10.47
C LEU A 419 4.30 -18.09 -11.37
N ASN A 420 5.12 -19.01 -11.74
CA ASN A 420 4.79 -20.18 -12.60
C ASN A 420 4.97 -21.50 -11.85
#